data_37e4f85a7dce15dd0b5a11fa722bc835
#
_entry.id   37e4f85a7dce15dd0b5a11fa722bc835
#
_cell.length_a   1.000
_cell.length_b   1.000
_cell.length_c   1.000
_cell.angle_alpha   90.00
_cell.angle_beta   90.00
_cell.angle_gamma   90.00
#
_symmetry.space_group_name_H-M   'P 1'
#
loop_
_entity.id
_entity.type
_entity.pdbx_description
1 polymer ?
#
loop_
_entity_poly.entity_id
_entity_poly.type
_entity_poly.pdbx_seq_one_letter_code
_entity_poly.pdbx_strand_id
1 'polypeptide(L)'
;MISEKEELLEWRKRAAAQPKGRVVLDLEADSLHRYQEKICLIQYADETGSCLIDPLAIEDMSPFYNWLRDTEVWMHGADYDMCLFQRAWETLPAMIWDTQTAARLLGFRQFGLAALVEHFHGVTLSKSSQKADWARRPLSPTMVTYALN
;
A
#
# COMPACT_ATOMS: atom_id res chain seq x y z
N MET A 1 1.02 5.87 -12.72
CA MET A 1 0.07 4.87 -12.15
C MET A 1 0.06 3.68 -13.09
N ILE A 2 0.17 2.49 -12.55
CA ILE A 2 0.16 1.23 -13.30
C ILE A 2 -1.31 0.78 -13.41
N SER A 3 -1.84 0.73 -14.62
CA SER A 3 -3.24 0.42 -14.91
C SER A 3 -3.43 -0.63 -16.00
N GLU A 4 -2.34 -1.14 -16.57
CA GLU A 4 -2.34 -2.17 -17.61
C GLU A 4 -1.46 -3.35 -17.20
N LYS A 5 -1.79 -4.54 -17.73
CA LYS A 5 -1.08 -5.79 -17.41
C LYS A 5 0.39 -5.74 -17.82
N GLU A 6 0.69 -5.14 -18.95
CA GLU A 6 2.04 -4.99 -19.48
C GLU A 6 2.89 -4.11 -18.56
N GLU A 7 2.34 -3.00 -18.07
CA GLU A 7 3.01 -2.13 -17.09
C GLU A 7 3.28 -2.87 -15.77
N LEU A 8 2.33 -3.69 -15.32
CA LEU A 8 2.48 -4.52 -14.11
C LEU A 8 3.58 -5.57 -14.27
N LEU A 9 3.70 -6.19 -15.43
CA LEU A 9 4.76 -7.15 -15.73
C LEU A 9 6.14 -6.48 -15.76
N GLU A 10 6.25 -5.29 -16.33
CA GLU A 10 7.50 -4.50 -16.32
C GLU A 10 7.86 -4.03 -14.90
N TRP A 11 6.88 -3.60 -14.12
CA TRP A 11 7.08 -3.28 -12.71
C TRP A 11 7.61 -4.51 -11.94
N ARG A 12 6.98 -5.69 -12.11
CA ARG A 12 7.41 -6.92 -11.44
C ARG A 12 8.86 -7.29 -11.78
N LYS A 13 9.27 -7.16 -13.05
CA LYS A 13 10.66 -7.41 -13.44
C LYS A 13 11.63 -6.50 -12.70
N ARG A 14 11.30 -5.21 -12.59
CA ARG A 14 12.11 -4.24 -11.84
C ARG A 14 12.15 -4.57 -10.35
N ALA A 15 11.00 -4.82 -9.73
CA ALA A 15 10.90 -5.18 -8.32
C ALA A 15 11.66 -6.47 -7.97
N ALA A 16 11.64 -7.47 -8.86
CA ALA A 16 12.37 -8.72 -8.68
C ALA A 16 13.89 -8.59 -8.90
N ALA A 17 14.33 -7.60 -9.66
CA ALA A 17 15.75 -7.34 -9.92
C ALA A 17 16.43 -6.52 -8.81
N GLN A 18 15.65 -5.95 -7.88
CA GLN A 18 16.20 -5.18 -6.77
C GLN A 18 16.91 -6.10 -5.77
N PRO A 19 18.11 -5.75 -5.29
CA PRO A 19 18.66 -6.40 -4.10
C PRO A 19 17.63 -6.25 -2.97
N LYS A 20 17.64 -7.16 -1.99
CA LYS A 20 16.72 -7.19 -0.84
C LYS A 20 16.67 -5.83 -0.12
N GLY A 21 16.00 -4.86 -0.75
CA GLY A 21 15.72 -3.54 -0.23
C GLY A 21 14.43 -3.51 0.58
N ARG A 22 14.15 -2.40 1.23
CA ARG A 22 12.88 -2.19 1.90
C ARG A 22 11.80 -1.94 0.86
N VAL A 23 10.76 -2.74 0.91
CA VAL A 23 9.54 -2.52 0.15
C VAL A 23 8.47 -2.04 1.10
N VAL A 24 7.85 -0.92 0.79
CA VAL A 24 6.74 -0.34 1.56
C VAL A 24 5.47 -0.51 0.76
N LEU A 25 4.43 -0.99 1.43
CA LEU A 25 3.08 -1.11 0.86
C LEU A 25 2.07 -0.42 1.77
N ASP A 26 1.05 0.17 1.15
CA ASP A 26 -0.17 0.63 1.79
C ASP A 26 -1.35 0.44 0.81
N LEU A 27 -2.57 0.29 1.33
CA LEU A 27 -3.76 0.01 0.52
C LEU A 27 -4.83 1.06 0.76
N GLU A 28 -5.56 1.38 -0.31
CA GLU A 28 -6.82 2.10 -0.20
C GLU A 28 -7.97 1.19 -0.63
N ALA A 29 -9.04 1.18 0.15
CA ALA A 29 -10.20 0.33 -0.06
C ALA A 29 -11.50 1.13 -0.08
N ASP A 30 -12.58 0.52 -0.57
CA ASP A 30 -13.92 1.12 -0.63
C ASP A 30 -14.81 0.78 0.59
N SER A 31 -14.20 0.46 1.73
CA SER A 31 -14.85 0.01 2.97
C SER A 31 -15.96 0.93 3.50
N LEU A 32 -15.87 2.24 3.21
CA LEU A 32 -16.86 3.22 3.64
C LEU A 32 -18.11 3.28 2.72
N HIS A 33 -18.03 2.69 1.54
CA HIS A 33 -19.03 2.90 0.48
C HIS A 33 -19.68 1.61 0.00
N ARG A 34 -19.19 0.41 0.40
CA ARG A 34 -19.69 -0.87 -0.11
C ARG A 34 -19.71 -1.96 0.97
N TYR A 35 -20.68 -2.88 0.83
CA TYR A 35 -20.82 -4.03 1.74
C TYR A 35 -19.68 -5.07 1.59
N GLN A 36 -19.15 -5.22 0.36
CA GLN A 36 -17.97 -6.05 0.10
C GLN A 36 -16.80 -5.14 -0.25
N GLU A 37 -15.86 -5.07 0.65
CA GLU A 37 -14.65 -4.26 0.51
C GLU A 37 -13.75 -4.80 -0.59
N LYS A 38 -13.20 -3.89 -1.41
CA LYS A 38 -12.22 -4.20 -2.44
C LYS A 38 -10.98 -3.35 -2.27
N ILE A 39 -9.84 -3.92 -2.64
CA ILE A 39 -8.61 -3.14 -2.81
C ILE A 39 -8.81 -2.24 -4.02
N CYS A 40 -8.79 -0.93 -3.80
CA CYS A 40 -9.00 0.07 -4.85
C CYS A 40 -7.70 0.67 -5.37
N LEU A 41 -6.67 0.70 -4.54
CA LEU A 41 -5.36 1.21 -4.90
C LEU A 41 -4.29 0.52 -4.06
N ILE A 42 -3.14 0.25 -4.67
CA ILE A 42 -1.94 -0.21 -3.97
C ILE A 42 -0.89 0.87 -4.11
N GLN A 43 -0.38 1.32 -2.98
CA GLN A 43 0.75 2.23 -2.90
C GLN A 43 2.00 1.39 -2.70
N TYR A 44 2.98 1.57 -3.58
CA TYR A 44 4.25 0.86 -3.55
C TYR A 44 5.39 1.86 -3.50
N ALA A 45 6.35 1.61 -2.63
CA ALA A 45 7.61 2.33 -2.63
C ALA A 45 8.78 1.40 -2.33
N ASP A 46 9.92 1.68 -2.96
CA ASP A 46 11.22 1.08 -2.67
C ASP A 46 12.32 2.14 -2.73
N GLU A 47 13.58 1.72 -2.66
CA GLU A 47 14.72 2.64 -2.69
C GLU A 47 14.90 3.37 -4.04
N THR A 48 14.20 2.94 -5.10
CA THR A 48 14.27 3.52 -6.44
C THR A 48 13.14 4.51 -6.72
N GLY A 49 12.08 4.49 -5.90
CA GLY A 49 10.94 5.40 -6.02
C GLY A 49 9.62 4.79 -5.58
N SER A 50 8.55 5.49 -5.90
CA SER A 50 7.19 5.09 -5.57
C SER A 50 6.30 4.99 -6.81
N CYS A 51 5.29 4.14 -6.75
CA CYS A 51 4.25 4.08 -7.77
C CYS A 51 2.90 3.67 -7.16
N LEU A 52 1.85 3.92 -7.92
CA LEU A 52 0.48 3.47 -7.63
C LEU A 52 0.13 2.36 -8.60
N ILE A 53 -0.48 1.29 -8.09
CA ILE A 53 -0.99 0.18 -8.90
C ILE A 53 -2.51 0.17 -8.75
N ASP A 54 -3.22 0.12 -9.86
CA ASP A 54 -4.68 0.13 -9.93
C ASP A 54 -5.25 -1.28 -10.13
N PRO A 55 -5.59 -2.01 -9.06
CA PRO A 55 -6.12 -3.37 -9.17
C PRO A 55 -7.55 -3.41 -9.75
N LEU A 56 -8.25 -2.27 -9.85
CA LEU A 56 -9.57 -2.21 -10.47
C LEU A 56 -9.50 -2.14 -12.00
N ALA A 57 -8.39 -1.65 -12.55
CA ALA A 57 -8.15 -1.57 -13.98
C ALA A 57 -7.49 -2.82 -14.56
N ILE A 58 -6.77 -3.58 -13.73
CA ILE A 58 -6.00 -4.76 -14.14
C ILE A 58 -6.78 -6.02 -13.82
N GLU A 59 -7.20 -6.77 -14.84
CA GLU A 59 -7.98 -8.00 -14.68
C GLU A 59 -7.17 -9.12 -14.01
N ASP A 60 -5.90 -9.27 -14.38
CA ASP A 60 -5.00 -10.32 -13.85
C ASP A 60 -3.92 -9.72 -12.96
N MET A 61 -4.15 -9.76 -11.64
CA MET A 61 -3.21 -9.31 -10.62
C MET A 61 -2.20 -10.40 -10.20
N SER A 62 -2.17 -11.56 -10.87
CA SER A 62 -1.27 -12.66 -10.51
C SER A 62 0.23 -12.28 -10.50
N PRO A 63 0.73 -11.38 -11.36
CA PRO A 63 2.11 -10.93 -11.26
C PRO A 63 2.43 -10.24 -9.93
N PHE A 64 1.47 -9.50 -9.36
CA PHE A 64 1.60 -8.82 -8.08
C PHE A 64 1.53 -9.79 -6.90
N TYR A 65 0.46 -10.56 -6.76
CA TYR A 65 0.29 -11.40 -5.57
C TYR A 65 1.27 -12.59 -5.54
N ASN A 66 1.74 -13.09 -6.68
CA ASN A 66 2.83 -14.08 -6.71
C ASN A 66 4.16 -13.48 -6.25
N TRP A 67 4.45 -12.22 -6.59
CA TRP A 67 5.60 -11.50 -6.08
C TRP A 67 5.46 -11.21 -4.58
N LEU A 68 4.28 -10.78 -4.12
CA LEU A 68 3.98 -10.46 -2.73
C LEU A 68 4.25 -11.65 -1.80
N ARG A 69 3.83 -12.85 -2.19
CA ARG A 69 4.01 -14.08 -1.42
C ARG A 69 5.47 -14.37 -1.07
N ASP A 70 6.40 -13.93 -1.90
CA ASP A 70 7.83 -14.20 -1.73
C ASP A 70 8.60 -12.95 -1.22
N THR A 71 7.89 -11.90 -0.84
CA THR A 71 8.48 -10.59 -0.51
C THR A 71 8.25 -10.21 0.95
N GLU A 72 9.29 -9.64 1.58
CA GLU A 72 9.18 -8.96 2.87
C GLU A 72 8.73 -7.51 2.64
N VAL A 73 7.71 -7.07 3.38
CA VAL A 73 7.14 -5.73 3.22
C VAL A 73 7.12 -4.95 4.52
N TRP A 74 7.23 -3.65 4.41
CA TRP A 74 7.05 -2.69 5.50
C TRP A 74 5.68 -2.03 5.35
N MET A 75 4.93 -2.01 6.44
CA MET A 75 3.58 -1.44 6.48
C MET A 75 3.35 -0.69 7.79
N HIS A 76 2.24 0.03 7.90
CA HIS A 76 1.88 0.73 9.13
C HIS A 76 0.45 0.40 9.54
N GLY A 77 0.28 -0.44 10.57
CA GLY A 77 -1.03 -0.93 11.01
C GLY A 77 -1.63 -1.94 10.04
N ALA A 78 -0.83 -2.94 9.66
CA ALA A 78 -1.08 -3.87 8.57
C ALA A 78 -2.29 -4.81 8.74
N ASP A 79 -2.91 -4.89 9.91
CA ASP A 79 -3.98 -5.86 10.21
C ASP A 79 -5.12 -5.83 9.19
N TYR A 80 -5.56 -4.63 8.82
CA TYR A 80 -6.65 -4.47 7.86
C TYR A 80 -6.24 -4.85 6.43
N ASP A 81 -5.06 -4.43 6.02
CA ASP A 81 -4.51 -4.74 4.69
C ASP A 81 -4.29 -6.23 4.49
N MET A 82 -3.87 -6.93 5.56
CA MET A 82 -3.75 -8.38 5.57
C MET A 82 -5.09 -9.07 5.30
N CYS A 83 -6.15 -8.57 5.93
CA CYS A 83 -7.51 -9.08 5.67
C CYS A 83 -7.92 -8.85 4.22
N LEU A 84 -7.57 -7.70 3.64
CA LEU A 84 -7.87 -7.39 2.24
C LEU A 84 -7.10 -8.29 1.29
N PHE A 85 -5.80 -8.48 1.49
CA PHE A 85 -4.97 -9.40 0.69
C PHE A 85 -5.50 -10.83 0.75
N GLN A 86 -5.82 -11.31 1.95
CA GLN A 86 -6.34 -12.67 2.14
C GLN A 86 -7.69 -12.86 1.45
N ARG A 87 -8.59 -11.86 1.51
CA ARG A 87 -9.90 -11.93 0.86
C ARG A 87 -9.81 -11.83 -0.65
N ALA A 88 -8.94 -10.96 -1.17
CA ALA A 88 -8.86 -10.69 -2.60
C ALA A 88 -8.11 -11.79 -3.36
N TRP A 89 -7.03 -12.33 -2.78
CA TRP A 89 -6.10 -13.20 -3.51
C TRP A 89 -5.63 -14.43 -2.73
N GLU A 90 -6.19 -14.68 -1.56
CA GLU A 90 -5.77 -15.80 -0.65
C GLU A 90 -4.26 -15.82 -0.44
N THR A 91 -3.65 -14.63 -0.40
CA THR A 91 -2.19 -14.45 -0.39
C THR A 91 -1.80 -13.43 0.67
N LEU A 92 -0.68 -13.69 1.33
CA LEU A 92 -0.05 -12.80 2.28
C LEU A 92 1.42 -12.60 1.92
N PRO A 93 2.06 -11.48 2.31
CA PRO A 93 3.50 -11.30 2.19
C PRO A 93 4.29 -12.38 2.94
N ALA A 94 5.51 -12.69 2.48
CA ALA A 94 6.40 -13.63 3.17
C ALA A 94 6.69 -13.19 4.62
N MET A 95 6.86 -11.89 4.83
CA MET A 95 7.07 -11.26 6.14
C MET A 95 6.58 -9.82 6.12
N ILE A 96 6.09 -9.36 7.27
CA ILE A 96 5.61 -8.00 7.46
C ILE A 96 6.37 -7.34 8.61
N TRP A 97 6.92 -6.19 8.32
CA TRP A 97 7.48 -5.27 9.31
C TRP A 97 6.46 -4.17 9.57
N ASP A 98 5.64 -4.34 10.61
CA ASP A 98 4.62 -3.36 10.98
C ASP A 98 5.19 -2.29 11.90
N THR A 99 5.36 -1.08 11.38
CA THR A 99 5.93 0.04 12.12
C THR A 99 5.01 0.56 13.24
N GLN A 100 3.69 0.36 13.13
CA GLN A 100 2.76 0.69 14.23
C GLN A 100 2.96 -0.26 15.40
N THR A 101 3.03 -1.56 15.13
CA THR A 101 3.28 -2.58 16.15
C THR A 101 4.63 -2.36 16.81
N ALA A 102 5.67 -2.06 16.02
CA ALA A 102 7.00 -1.75 16.54
C ALA A 102 6.98 -0.53 17.47
N ALA A 103 6.32 0.55 17.07
CA ALA A 103 6.19 1.76 17.90
C ALA A 103 5.47 1.48 19.22
N ARG A 104 4.41 0.68 19.20
CA ARG A 104 3.69 0.26 20.43
C ARG A 104 4.58 -0.55 21.36
N LEU A 105 5.36 -1.50 20.83
CA LEU A 105 6.31 -2.31 21.62
C LEU A 105 7.40 -1.46 22.23
N LEU A 106 7.85 -0.40 21.56
CA LEU A 106 8.80 0.57 22.06
C LEU A 106 8.22 1.57 23.07
N GLY A 107 6.92 1.49 23.35
CA GLY A 107 6.25 2.31 24.37
C GLY A 107 5.79 3.70 23.88
N PHE A 108 5.76 3.95 22.58
CA PHE A 108 5.17 5.19 22.07
C PHE A 108 3.69 5.26 22.39
N ARG A 109 3.24 6.37 22.98
CA ARG A 109 1.82 6.60 23.26
C ARG A 109 1.03 7.04 22.04
N GLN A 110 1.69 7.76 21.13
CA GLN A 110 1.15 8.17 19.83
C GLN A 110 1.88 7.39 18.75
N PHE A 111 1.24 6.35 18.26
CA PHE A 111 1.83 5.36 17.34
C PHE A 111 1.19 5.37 15.95
N GLY A 112 0.27 6.30 15.66
CA GLY A 112 -0.25 6.49 14.30
C GLY A 112 0.78 7.11 13.38
N LEU A 113 0.73 6.79 12.08
CA LEU A 113 1.73 7.20 11.09
C LEU A 113 2.02 8.71 11.14
N ALA A 114 0.98 9.53 11.11
CA ALA A 114 1.15 10.99 11.15
C ALA A 114 1.90 11.48 12.40
N ALA A 115 1.63 10.88 13.57
CA ALA A 115 2.30 11.25 14.81
C ALA A 115 3.78 10.82 14.80
N LEU A 116 4.08 9.63 14.25
CA LEU A 116 5.46 9.16 14.15
C LEU A 116 6.26 9.95 13.12
N VAL A 117 5.67 10.28 11.97
CA VAL A 117 6.32 11.12 10.94
C VAL A 117 6.59 12.52 11.50
N GLU A 118 5.64 13.11 12.21
CA GLU A 118 5.88 14.40 12.87
C GLU A 118 6.99 14.30 13.93
N HIS A 119 6.96 13.25 14.76
CA HIS A 119 7.96 13.05 15.81
C HIS A 119 9.38 12.87 15.25
N PHE A 120 9.57 12.05 14.23
CA PHE A 120 10.89 11.68 13.72
C PHE A 120 11.40 12.63 12.62
N HIS A 121 10.51 13.24 11.86
CA HIS A 121 10.86 14.02 10.65
C HIS A 121 10.40 15.47 10.71
N GLY A 122 9.57 15.86 11.68
CA GLY A 122 9.01 17.20 11.77
C GLY A 122 8.05 17.55 10.63
N VAL A 123 7.49 16.54 9.95
CA VAL A 123 6.61 16.70 8.80
C VAL A 123 5.17 16.41 9.21
N THR A 124 4.25 17.31 8.85
CA THR A 124 2.81 17.10 9.07
C THR A 124 2.18 16.47 7.84
N LEU A 125 1.64 15.26 7.98
CA LEU A 125 0.94 14.56 6.90
C LEU A 125 -0.47 15.12 6.70
N SER A 126 -0.86 15.32 5.43
CA SER A 126 -2.24 15.69 5.07
C SER A 126 -3.18 14.50 5.26
N LYS A 127 -4.41 14.79 5.74
CA LYS A 127 -5.51 13.81 5.86
C LYS A 127 -6.63 14.07 4.83
N SER A 128 -6.37 14.88 3.80
CA SER A 128 -7.39 15.41 2.90
C SER A 128 -8.18 14.33 2.14
N SER A 129 -7.58 13.19 1.83
CA SER A 129 -8.20 12.12 1.05
C SER A 129 -8.42 10.82 1.82
N GLN A 130 -8.22 10.79 3.14
CA GLN A 130 -8.36 9.59 3.96
C GLN A 130 -9.76 8.93 3.87
N LYS A 131 -10.80 9.70 3.58
CA LYS A 131 -12.19 9.22 3.46
C LYS A 131 -12.72 9.38 2.03
N ALA A 132 -11.84 9.47 1.03
CA ALA A 132 -12.24 9.60 -0.36
C ALA A 132 -12.89 8.30 -0.88
N ASP A 133 -13.70 8.43 -1.94
CA ASP A 133 -14.22 7.27 -2.67
C ASP A 133 -13.11 6.73 -3.60
N TRP A 134 -12.31 5.80 -3.05
CA TRP A 134 -11.18 5.21 -3.76
C TRP A 134 -11.57 4.28 -4.91
N ALA A 135 -12.85 3.87 -4.99
CA ALA A 135 -13.37 3.12 -6.13
C ALA A 135 -13.66 4.00 -7.35
N ARG A 136 -13.74 5.32 -7.17
CA ARG A 136 -14.01 6.25 -8.26
C ARG A 136 -12.85 6.31 -9.26
N ARG A 137 -13.18 6.36 -10.56
CA ARG A 137 -12.21 6.57 -11.64
C ARG A 137 -12.67 7.69 -12.57
N PRO A 138 -11.74 8.49 -13.11
CA PRO A 138 -10.34 8.56 -12.75
C PRO A 138 -10.13 9.10 -11.33
N LEU A 139 -8.99 8.76 -10.71
CA LEU A 139 -8.58 9.37 -9.44
C LEU A 139 -8.35 10.87 -9.64
N SER A 140 -8.78 11.69 -8.68
CA SER A 140 -8.49 13.12 -8.73
C SER A 140 -6.99 13.40 -8.49
N PRO A 141 -6.44 14.52 -8.98
CA PRO A 141 -5.06 14.91 -8.70
C PRO A 141 -4.74 14.95 -7.20
N THR A 142 -5.70 15.38 -6.38
CA THR A 142 -5.56 15.44 -4.92
C THR A 142 -5.42 14.03 -4.32
N MET A 143 -6.19 13.04 -4.80
CA MET A 143 -6.09 11.66 -4.35
C MET A 143 -4.75 11.04 -4.75
N VAL A 144 -4.28 11.28 -5.98
CA VAL A 144 -2.97 10.81 -6.44
C VAL A 144 -1.84 11.41 -5.60
N THR A 145 -1.88 12.71 -5.34
CA THR A 145 -0.88 13.39 -4.49
C THR A 145 -0.91 12.82 -3.07
N TYR A 146 -2.10 12.60 -2.50
CA TYR A 146 -2.24 12.02 -1.17
C TYR A 146 -1.63 10.62 -1.09
N ALA A 147 -1.90 9.77 -2.08
CA ALA A 147 -1.43 8.39 -2.10
C ALA A 147 0.08 8.25 -2.41
N LEU A 148 0.75 9.29 -2.88
CA LEU A 148 2.20 9.29 -3.14
C LEU A 148 3.02 9.97 -2.03
N ASN A 149 2.37 10.58 -1.04
CA ASN A 149 3.02 11.20 0.12
C ASN A 149 3.10 10.25 1.31
#